data_74588ecce0dbd685da98c09e4dd3b4f1
#
_entry.id   74588ecce0dbd685da98c09e4dd3b4f1
#
_cell.length_a   1.000
_cell.length_b   1.000
_cell.length_c   1.000
_cell.angle_alpha   90.00
_cell.angle_beta   90.00
_cell.angle_gamma   90.00
#
_symmetry.space_group_name_H-M   'P 1'
#
loop_
_entity.id
_entity.type
_entity.pdbx_description
1 polymer ?
#
loop_
_entity_poly.entity_id
_entity_poly.type
_entity_poly.pdbx_seq_one_letter_code
_entity_poly.pdbx_strand_id
1 'polypeptide(L)'
;MFLTKSTTFIIGQVATLLGYLMSGIFNVLSAISGGHPKAGLAIIILTIIIYMAMLPLTIRQQKFSKLQGRMMPEIQKIQAKYKGKTDQESAMRMNEETKAVYAKYGVSPTGSCLQLLIQMPILFALYRVIYNIPAYVTMVRSAFDGLVDGFVNVIGISKTAEIMKDLSVYNQFSRQFSNANFAENVNNYATNTFIDVMNRASTSDWQMMADNALIKSNGLTDVVQATHARLEDFNSFLGLNIGDSPMFAVQHSGGKIGVIIIAVLIPILAALSQYISVKLMPQAESAGGEQNAMANQMKTMNAMMPLMSAFFCLTLPAGMGIYWIAGSVIRCVQQIFVNKHLEKLNIDDIIEANKEKVKKQQKKAAGKTYVNENKVVRNSSMSTKNINSGKINPNSMAAKSNLAANAGSGAAANTGKKYKQGSLASKANMVRDFSRDAEKK
;
A
#
# COMPACT_ATOMS: atom_id res chain seq x y z
N MET A 1 7.53 -23.01 -10.51
CA MET A 1 6.96 -21.86 -9.81
C MET A 1 7.77 -21.70 -8.53
N PHE A 2 8.34 -20.55 -8.29
CA PHE A 2 9.11 -20.34 -7.07
C PHE A 2 8.14 -20.15 -5.90
N LEU A 3 8.52 -20.60 -4.70
CA LEU A 3 7.89 -20.34 -3.40
C LEU A 3 6.92 -19.14 -3.48
N THR A 4 5.93 -19.01 -2.66
CA THR A 4 4.83 -18.03 -2.74
C THR A 4 5.30 -16.58 -2.91
N LYS A 5 6.12 -16.35 -3.96
CA LYS A 5 6.46 -15.01 -4.42
C LYS A 5 5.18 -14.33 -4.90
N SER A 6 5.00 -13.10 -4.51
CA SER A 6 3.87 -12.30 -4.98
C SER A 6 3.92 -12.14 -6.50
N THR A 7 2.85 -12.54 -7.20
CA THR A 7 2.69 -12.37 -8.65
C THR A 7 1.92 -11.10 -9.01
N THR A 8 1.50 -10.32 -8.02
CA THR A 8 0.78 -9.06 -8.22
C THR A 8 1.67 -8.06 -8.95
N PHE A 9 1.17 -7.43 -10.00
CA PHE A 9 1.94 -6.62 -10.95
C PHE A 9 2.87 -5.58 -10.29
N ILE A 10 2.41 -4.82 -9.31
CA ILE A 10 3.24 -3.81 -8.61
C ILE A 10 3.93 -4.43 -7.38
N ILE A 11 3.16 -5.09 -6.51
CA ILE A 11 3.66 -5.61 -5.23
C ILE A 11 4.72 -6.68 -5.46
N GLY A 12 4.54 -7.55 -6.48
CA GLY A 12 5.50 -8.61 -6.81
C GLY A 12 6.86 -8.07 -7.24
N GLN A 13 6.89 -7.03 -8.06
CA GLN A 13 8.14 -6.40 -8.50
C GLN A 13 8.87 -5.72 -7.33
N VAL A 14 8.13 -4.96 -6.50
CA VAL A 14 8.70 -4.33 -5.30
C VAL A 14 9.18 -5.39 -4.30
N ALA A 15 8.41 -6.46 -4.07
CA ALA A 15 8.82 -7.56 -3.20
C ALA A 15 10.08 -8.28 -3.71
N THR A 16 10.23 -8.46 -5.02
CA THR A 16 11.43 -9.04 -5.62
C THR A 16 12.65 -8.15 -5.40
N LEU A 17 12.51 -6.83 -5.60
CA LEU A 17 13.59 -5.87 -5.34
C LEU A 17 13.99 -5.88 -3.85
N LEU A 18 13.00 -5.81 -2.94
CA LEU A 18 13.24 -5.90 -1.49
C LEU A 18 13.86 -7.25 -1.09
N GLY A 19 13.48 -8.32 -1.77
CA GLY A 19 14.04 -9.65 -1.59
C GLY A 19 15.52 -9.71 -1.95
N TYR A 20 15.94 -9.13 -3.06
CA TYR A 20 17.36 -9.04 -3.43
C TYR A 20 18.16 -8.23 -2.40
N LEU A 21 17.63 -7.09 -1.95
CA LEU A 21 18.27 -6.31 -0.89
C LEU A 21 18.38 -7.11 0.40
N MET A 22 17.31 -7.79 0.82
CA MET A 22 17.29 -8.63 2.01
C MET A 22 18.31 -9.76 1.90
N SER A 23 18.39 -10.45 0.76
CA SER A 23 19.38 -11.51 0.52
C SER A 23 20.81 -10.98 0.59
N GLY A 24 21.08 -9.80 0.02
CA GLY A 24 22.39 -9.13 0.15
C GLY A 24 22.75 -8.80 1.60
N ILE A 25 21.77 -8.27 2.37
CA ILE A 25 21.97 -7.99 3.80
C ILE A 25 22.25 -9.27 4.57
N PHE A 26 21.51 -10.36 4.30
CA PHE A 26 21.76 -11.66 4.93
C PHE A 26 23.18 -12.17 4.66
N ASN A 27 23.67 -12.06 3.43
CA ASN A 27 25.02 -12.47 3.07
C ASN A 27 26.09 -11.66 3.85
N VAL A 28 25.92 -10.34 3.93
CA VAL A 28 26.83 -9.47 4.71
C VAL A 28 26.78 -9.83 6.20
N LEU A 29 25.57 -9.97 6.76
CA LEU A 29 25.42 -10.35 8.17
C LEU A 29 25.98 -11.73 8.45
N SER A 30 25.82 -12.69 7.55
CA SER A 30 26.41 -14.02 7.66
C SER A 30 27.95 -13.97 7.72
N ALA A 31 28.55 -13.16 6.85
CA ALA A 31 30.01 -12.98 6.84
C ALA A 31 30.54 -12.38 8.14
N ILE A 32 29.81 -11.44 8.75
CA ILE A 32 30.20 -10.76 9.99
C ILE A 32 29.92 -11.64 11.22
N SER A 33 28.81 -12.41 11.21
CA SER A 33 28.37 -13.22 12.36
C SER A 33 28.90 -14.66 12.37
N GLY A 34 29.83 -15.01 11.48
CA GLY A 34 30.35 -16.38 11.40
C GLY A 34 29.28 -17.39 10.93
N GLY A 35 28.34 -16.98 10.08
CA GLY A 35 27.30 -17.86 9.52
C GLY A 35 25.94 -17.84 10.25
N HIS A 36 25.76 -16.92 11.21
CA HIS A 36 24.53 -16.78 12.04
C HIS A 36 23.78 -15.46 11.80
N PRO A 37 23.33 -15.14 10.59
CA PRO A 37 22.61 -13.91 10.32
C PRO A 37 21.25 -13.90 11.03
N LYS A 38 20.89 -12.79 11.67
CA LYS A 38 19.61 -12.62 12.36
C LYS A 38 18.63 -11.84 11.48
N ALA A 39 17.49 -12.42 11.20
CA ALA A 39 16.48 -11.81 10.34
C ALA A 39 15.91 -10.50 10.92
N GLY A 40 15.81 -10.38 12.25
CA GLY A 40 15.42 -9.13 12.90
C GLY A 40 16.38 -7.97 12.61
N LEU A 41 17.68 -8.22 12.64
CA LEU A 41 18.70 -7.22 12.29
C LEU A 41 18.65 -6.88 10.81
N ALA A 42 18.44 -7.90 9.95
CA ALA A 42 18.29 -7.69 8.52
C ALA A 42 17.07 -6.80 8.18
N ILE A 43 15.95 -6.98 8.89
CA ILE A 43 14.75 -6.14 8.75
C ILE A 43 15.07 -4.69 9.14
N ILE A 44 15.79 -4.46 10.23
CA ILE A 44 16.18 -3.10 10.66
C ILE A 44 17.05 -2.42 9.59
N ILE A 45 18.09 -3.11 9.10
CA ILE A 45 18.98 -2.57 8.06
C ILE A 45 18.21 -2.29 6.76
N LEU A 46 17.36 -3.23 6.31
CA LEU A 46 16.49 -3.03 5.15
C LEU A 46 15.59 -1.82 5.33
N THR A 47 15.04 -1.64 6.53
CA THR A 47 14.18 -0.48 6.86
C THR A 47 14.97 0.82 6.73
N ILE A 48 16.20 0.89 7.26
CA ILE A 48 17.07 2.07 7.12
C ILE A 48 17.29 2.38 5.64
N ILE A 49 17.66 1.39 4.83
CA ILE A 49 17.90 1.57 3.38
C ILE A 49 16.65 2.13 2.68
N ILE A 50 15.47 1.56 2.94
CA ILE A 50 14.21 2.02 2.34
C ILE A 50 13.93 3.48 2.71
N TYR A 51 14.02 3.84 4.00
CA TYR A 51 13.73 5.20 4.45
C TYR A 51 14.77 6.21 3.97
N MET A 52 16.05 5.82 3.85
CA MET A 52 17.07 6.66 3.25
C MET A 52 16.83 6.90 1.75
N ALA A 53 16.45 5.87 1.01
CA ALA A 53 16.07 6.01 -0.40
C ALA A 53 14.82 6.90 -0.58
N MET A 54 13.88 6.88 0.37
CA MET A 54 12.67 7.72 0.35
C MET A 54 12.90 9.14 0.89
N LEU A 55 14.05 9.46 1.48
CA LEU A 55 14.32 10.75 2.11
C LEU A 55 14.03 11.96 1.20
N PRO A 56 14.47 12.01 -0.08
CA PRO A 56 14.17 13.15 -0.96
C PRO A 56 12.67 13.36 -1.19
N LEU A 57 11.90 12.27 -1.23
CA LEU A 57 10.44 12.33 -1.34
C LEU A 57 9.83 12.87 -0.05
N THR A 58 10.32 12.41 1.11
CA THR A 58 9.88 12.86 2.44
C THR A 58 10.13 14.37 2.63
N ILE A 59 11.27 14.90 2.19
CA ILE A 59 11.57 16.35 2.25
C ILE A 59 10.56 17.15 1.42
N ARG A 60 10.29 16.70 0.19
CA ARG A 60 9.30 17.37 -0.69
C ARG A 60 7.90 17.39 -0.06
N GLN A 61 7.53 16.29 0.55
CA GLN A 61 6.23 16.15 1.19
C GLN A 61 6.09 17.01 2.44
N GLN A 62 7.13 17.10 3.27
CA GLN A 62 7.11 17.95 4.45
C GLN A 62 7.11 19.45 4.12
N LYS A 63 7.82 19.84 3.04
CA LYS A 63 7.69 21.17 2.46
C LYS A 63 6.23 21.46 2.05
N PHE A 64 5.58 20.48 1.40
CA PHE A 64 4.16 20.57 1.05
C PHE A 64 3.27 20.72 2.30
N SER A 65 3.49 19.93 3.36
CA SER A 65 2.73 19.99 4.61
C SER A 65 2.86 21.35 5.31
N LYS A 66 4.06 21.93 5.33
CA LYS A 66 4.28 23.30 5.86
C LYS A 66 3.53 24.37 5.06
N LEU A 67 3.55 24.29 3.72
CA LEU A 67 2.80 25.21 2.86
C LEU A 67 1.28 25.03 3.05
N GLN A 68 0.82 23.80 3.23
CA GLN A 68 -0.58 23.49 3.51
C GLN A 68 -1.05 24.14 4.82
N GLY A 69 -0.23 24.13 5.87
CA GLY A 69 -0.54 24.81 7.14
C GLY A 69 -0.81 26.30 6.97
N ARG A 70 -0.02 27.00 6.13
CA ARG A 70 -0.24 28.43 5.81
C ARG A 70 -1.43 28.68 4.89
N MET A 71 -1.76 27.72 4.02
CA MET A 71 -2.85 27.79 3.05
C MET A 71 -4.23 27.53 3.69
N MET A 72 -4.30 26.63 4.67
CA MET A 72 -5.57 26.18 5.28
C MET A 72 -6.46 27.31 5.80
N PRO A 73 -5.97 28.37 6.47
CA PRO A 73 -6.81 29.49 6.89
C PRO A 73 -7.50 30.22 5.74
N GLU A 74 -6.86 30.35 4.56
CA GLU A 74 -7.46 30.97 3.38
C GLU A 74 -8.57 30.05 2.80
N ILE A 75 -8.34 28.75 2.75
CA ILE A 75 -9.35 27.78 2.30
C ILE A 75 -10.56 27.78 3.24
N GLN A 76 -10.34 27.85 4.55
CA GLN A 76 -11.41 27.93 5.54
C GLN A 76 -12.29 29.15 5.36
N LYS A 77 -11.70 30.32 5.07
CA LYS A 77 -12.46 31.55 4.75
C LYS A 77 -13.33 31.36 3.51
N ILE A 78 -12.82 30.70 2.48
CA ILE A 78 -13.60 30.39 1.27
C ILE A 78 -14.74 29.44 1.62
N GLN A 79 -14.49 28.37 2.35
CA GLN A 79 -15.53 27.42 2.77
C GLN A 79 -16.61 28.09 3.63
N ALA A 80 -16.22 28.98 4.55
CA ALA A 80 -17.16 29.75 5.37
C ALA A 80 -18.06 30.69 4.52
N LYS A 81 -17.50 31.32 3.48
CA LYS A 81 -18.22 32.17 2.53
C LYS A 81 -19.35 31.45 1.78
N TYR A 82 -19.14 30.17 1.51
CA TYR A 82 -20.09 29.32 0.79
C TYR A 82 -20.88 28.37 1.70
N LYS A 83 -20.73 28.48 3.02
CA LYS A 83 -21.45 27.64 3.98
C LYS A 83 -22.96 27.86 3.86
N GLY A 84 -23.73 26.77 3.73
CA GLY A 84 -25.19 26.80 3.58
C GLY A 84 -25.68 27.07 2.16
N LYS A 85 -24.81 27.30 1.19
CA LYS A 85 -25.18 27.40 -0.22
C LYS A 85 -25.05 26.02 -0.89
N THR A 86 -26.17 25.49 -1.35
CA THR A 86 -26.25 24.13 -1.94
C THR A 86 -26.37 24.14 -3.47
N ASP A 87 -26.42 25.34 -4.05
CA ASP A 87 -26.55 25.53 -5.50
C ASP A 87 -25.24 25.18 -6.22
N GLN A 88 -25.37 24.63 -7.42
CA GLN A 88 -24.24 24.15 -8.23
C GLN A 88 -23.27 25.28 -8.59
N GLU A 89 -23.79 26.51 -8.80
CA GLU A 89 -22.97 27.67 -9.12
C GLU A 89 -22.05 28.03 -7.95
N SER A 90 -22.57 28.08 -6.71
CA SER A 90 -21.78 28.33 -5.50
C SER A 90 -20.72 27.24 -5.28
N ALA A 91 -21.04 25.97 -5.55
CA ALA A 91 -20.07 24.87 -5.47
C ALA A 91 -18.95 25.03 -6.52
N MET A 92 -19.26 25.44 -7.74
CA MET A 92 -18.25 25.72 -8.78
C MET A 92 -17.35 26.87 -8.39
N ARG A 93 -17.92 28.02 -7.93
CA ARG A 93 -17.15 29.18 -7.48
C ARG A 93 -16.25 28.85 -6.29
N MET A 94 -16.73 28.10 -5.31
CA MET A 94 -15.93 27.64 -4.18
C MET A 94 -14.74 26.78 -4.66
N ASN A 95 -14.95 25.88 -5.63
CA ASN A 95 -13.90 25.07 -6.22
C ASN A 95 -12.87 25.91 -6.98
N GLU A 96 -13.30 26.92 -7.73
CA GLU A 96 -12.42 27.84 -8.46
C GLU A 96 -11.57 28.69 -7.50
N GLU A 97 -12.18 29.29 -6.48
CA GLU A 97 -11.46 30.06 -5.46
C GLU A 97 -10.46 29.18 -4.71
N THR A 98 -10.87 27.95 -4.37
CA THR A 98 -9.99 26.95 -3.72
C THR A 98 -8.80 26.57 -4.62
N LYS A 99 -9.04 26.31 -5.92
CA LYS A 99 -7.97 26.04 -6.90
C LYS A 99 -7.00 27.22 -7.05
N ALA A 100 -7.52 28.46 -7.02
CA ALA A 100 -6.69 29.65 -7.07
C ALA A 100 -5.74 29.74 -5.87
N VAL A 101 -6.22 29.38 -4.66
CA VAL A 101 -5.37 29.31 -3.45
C VAL A 101 -4.31 28.23 -3.61
N TYR A 102 -4.66 27.02 -4.06
CA TYR A 102 -3.67 25.96 -4.32
C TYR A 102 -2.60 26.40 -5.32
N ALA A 103 -3.01 27.07 -6.39
CA ALA A 103 -2.08 27.62 -7.38
C ALA A 103 -1.17 28.72 -6.79
N LYS A 104 -1.70 29.61 -5.96
CA LYS A 104 -0.95 30.67 -5.25
C LYS A 104 0.19 30.08 -4.40
N TYR A 105 -0.08 28.98 -3.70
CA TYR A 105 0.90 28.30 -2.86
C TYR A 105 1.77 27.30 -3.63
N GLY A 106 1.47 27.02 -4.89
CA GLY A 106 2.19 26.05 -5.73
C GLY A 106 2.08 24.62 -5.24
N VAL A 107 0.96 24.28 -4.61
CA VAL A 107 0.67 22.96 -4.04
C VAL A 107 -0.47 22.28 -4.81
N SER A 108 -0.49 20.95 -4.79
CA SER A 108 -1.54 20.14 -5.41
C SER A 108 -2.43 19.54 -4.32
N PRO A 109 -3.77 19.49 -4.50
CA PRO A 109 -4.67 18.79 -3.58
C PRO A 109 -4.31 17.32 -3.36
N THR A 110 -3.69 16.69 -4.38
CA THR A 110 -3.28 15.27 -4.35
C THR A 110 -1.92 15.03 -3.69
N GLY A 111 -1.19 16.10 -3.31
CA GLY A 111 0.17 15.97 -2.77
C GLY A 111 0.26 15.22 -1.44
N SER A 112 -0.77 15.31 -0.60
CA SER A 112 -0.83 14.60 0.69
C SER A 112 -1.13 13.10 0.54
N CYS A 113 -1.88 12.68 -0.47
CA CYS A 113 -2.20 11.27 -0.68
C CYS A 113 -1.11 10.49 -1.43
N LEU A 114 -0.17 11.19 -2.10
CA LEU A 114 0.91 10.56 -2.85
C LEU A 114 1.79 9.66 -1.96
N GLN A 115 2.03 10.06 -0.71
CA GLN A 115 2.77 9.24 0.23
C GLN A 115 2.08 7.91 0.50
N LEU A 116 0.77 7.92 0.73
CA LEU A 116 0.01 6.71 0.97
C LEU A 116 0.06 5.76 -0.23
N LEU A 117 -0.06 6.32 -1.44
CA LEU A 117 0.03 5.55 -2.69
C LEU A 117 1.40 4.87 -2.88
N ILE A 118 2.49 5.49 -2.45
CA ILE A 118 3.84 4.91 -2.53
C ILE A 118 4.09 3.96 -1.34
N GLN A 119 3.65 4.33 -0.15
CA GLN A 119 3.89 3.56 1.08
C GLN A 119 3.16 2.21 1.08
N MET A 120 1.93 2.14 0.55
CA MET A 120 1.12 0.92 0.58
C MET A 120 1.76 -0.23 -0.22
N PRO A 121 2.20 -0.07 -1.48
CA PRO A 121 2.91 -1.14 -2.19
C PRO A 121 4.17 -1.61 -1.47
N ILE A 122 4.94 -0.69 -0.86
CA ILE A 122 6.16 -1.03 -0.10
C ILE A 122 5.79 -1.85 1.14
N LEU A 123 4.76 -1.43 1.88
CA LEU A 123 4.30 -2.15 3.09
C LEU A 123 3.84 -3.57 2.74
N PHE A 124 3.01 -3.73 1.71
CA PHE A 124 2.54 -5.05 1.28
C PHE A 124 3.66 -5.92 0.72
N ALA A 125 4.60 -5.33 -0.01
CA ALA A 125 5.77 -6.05 -0.51
C ALA A 125 6.67 -6.53 0.64
N LEU A 126 6.92 -5.66 1.61
CA LEU A 126 7.70 -6.00 2.80
C LEU A 126 7.02 -7.09 3.64
N TYR A 127 5.69 -6.98 3.83
CA TYR A 127 4.92 -8.05 4.46
C TYR A 127 5.12 -9.38 3.76
N ARG A 128 5.08 -9.41 2.42
CA ARG A 128 5.32 -10.62 1.64
C ARG A 128 6.74 -11.17 1.82
N VAL A 129 7.74 -10.31 1.87
CA VAL A 129 9.14 -10.71 2.07
C VAL A 129 9.37 -11.27 3.48
N ILE A 130 8.88 -10.60 4.52
CA ILE A 130 9.02 -11.03 5.91
C ILE A 130 8.22 -12.31 6.17
N TYR A 131 7.03 -12.41 5.60
CA TYR A 131 6.14 -13.57 5.79
C TYR A 131 6.64 -14.83 5.09
N ASN A 132 7.38 -14.68 3.98
CA ASN A 132 7.89 -15.78 3.17
C ASN A 132 9.40 -15.60 2.91
N ILE A 133 10.20 -15.43 3.96
CA ILE A 133 11.65 -15.21 3.85
C ILE A 133 12.34 -16.22 2.92
N PRO A 134 12.06 -17.55 2.98
CA PRO A 134 12.70 -18.53 2.09
C PRO A 134 12.42 -18.28 0.60
N ALA A 135 11.32 -17.60 0.26
CA ALA A 135 11.02 -17.26 -1.13
C ALA A 135 11.95 -16.16 -1.69
N TYR A 136 12.53 -15.35 -0.83
CA TYR A 136 13.27 -14.14 -1.20
C TYR A 136 14.74 -14.18 -0.79
N VAL A 137 15.10 -14.98 0.22
CA VAL A 137 16.46 -15.08 0.76
C VAL A 137 17.01 -16.48 0.51
N THR A 138 17.97 -16.58 -0.40
CA THR A 138 18.53 -17.88 -0.85
C THR A 138 19.13 -18.67 0.31
N MET A 139 19.83 -18.01 1.24
CA MET A 139 20.45 -18.67 2.40
C MET A 139 19.42 -19.33 3.32
N VAL A 140 18.26 -18.69 3.53
CA VAL A 140 17.17 -19.27 4.33
C VAL A 140 16.49 -20.43 3.57
N ARG A 141 16.34 -20.28 2.25
CA ARG A 141 15.82 -21.35 1.41
C ARG A 141 16.70 -22.59 1.45
N SER A 142 18.02 -22.43 1.33
CA SER A 142 18.95 -23.57 1.32
C SER A 142 18.99 -24.34 2.66
N ALA A 143 18.55 -23.73 3.76
CA ALA A 143 18.38 -24.44 5.02
C ALA A 143 17.33 -25.57 4.94
N PHE A 144 16.42 -25.50 3.98
CA PHE A 144 15.40 -26.55 3.75
C PHE A 144 15.84 -27.65 2.78
N ASP A 145 16.99 -27.51 2.07
CA ASP A 145 17.33 -28.40 0.96
C ASP A 145 17.36 -29.88 1.39
N GLY A 146 18.00 -30.19 2.52
CA GLY A 146 18.04 -31.58 3.05
C GLY A 146 16.65 -32.09 3.48
N LEU A 147 15.82 -31.22 4.06
CA LEU A 147 14.48 -31.56 4.50
C LEU A 147 13.56 -31.90 3.30
N VAL A 148 13.57 -31.03 2.29
CA VAL A 148 12.70 -31.26 1.11
C VAL A 148 13.20 -32.38 0.23
N ASP A 149 14.50 -32.66 0.20
CA ASP A 149 15.03 -33.85 -0.44
C ASP A 149 14.49 -35.12 0.24
N GLY A 150 14.53 -35.17 1.57
CA GLY A 150 13.90 -36.24 2.35
C GLY A 150 12.41 -36.39 2.08
N PHE A 151 11.68 -35.30 2.00
CA PHE A 151 10.24 -35.29 1.77
C PHE A 151 9.84 -35.74 0.36
N VAL A 152 10.61 -35.32 -0.64
CA VAL A 152 10.28 -35.62 -2.06
C VAL A 152 10.83 -36.94 -2.49
N ASN A 153 12.11 -37.23 -2.19
CA ASN A 153 12.84 -38.35 -2.76
C ASN A 153 12.87 -39.62 -1.85
N VAL A 154 12.84 -39.44 -0.51
CA VAL A 154 12.91 -40.55 0.43
C VAL A 154 11.52 -41.03 0.84
N ILE A 155 10.66 -40.12 1.34
CA ILE A 155 9.29 -40.48 1.78
C ILE A 155 8.32 -40.52 0.58
N GLY A 156 8.49 -39.58 -0.35
CA GLY A 156 7.62 -39.35 -1.48
C GLY A 156 6.53 -38.31 -1.22
N ILE A 157 6.18 -37.56 -2.27
CA ILE A 157 5.31 -36.39 -2.21
C ILE A 157 3.95 -36.69 -1.57
N SER A 158 3.30 -37.77 -1.99
CA SER A 158 1.95 -38.15 -1.51
C SER A 158 1.93 -38.47 -0.02
N LYS A 159 2.92 -39.23 0.46
CA LYS A 159 3.02 -39.63 1.87
C LYS A 159 3.40 -38.41 2.74
N THR A 160 4.29 -37.55 2.26
CA THR A 160 4.64 -36.33 2.95
C THR A 160 3.44 -35.37 3.07
N ALA A 161 2.65 -35.26 1.99
CA ALA A 161 1.42 -34.48 2.03
C ALA A 161 0.40 -35.04 3.03
N GLU A 162 0.32 -36.36 3.20
CA GLU A 162 -0.54 -36.99 4.21
C GLU A 162 -0.10 -36.63 5.63
N ILE A 163 1.19 -36.74 5.94
CA ILE A 163 1.74 -36.34 7.24
C ILE A 163 1.45 -34.87 7.53
N MET A 164 1.57 -34.00 6.53
CA MET A 164 1.35 -32.56 6.69
C MET A 164 -0.10 -32.16 6.95
N LYS A 165 -1.07 -33.04 6.71
CA LYS A 165 -2.49 -32.77 7.06
C LYS A 165 -2.70 -32.56 8.55
N ASP A 166 -1.88 -33.16 9.38
CA ASP A 166 -1.96 -33.07 10.82
C ASP A 166 -1.35 -31.76 11.37
N LEU A 167 -0.64 -30.99 10.55
CA LEU A 167 -0.04 -29.72 10.96
C LEU A 167 -1.10 -28.62 11.14
N SER A 168 -0.95 -27.82 12.16
CA SER A 168 -1.86 -26.71 12.49
C SER A 168 -2.04 -25.73 11.34
N VAL A 169 -1.01 -25.56 10.52
CA VAL A 169 -0.96 -24.64 9.37
C VAL A 169 -1.53 -25.19 8.07
N TYR A 170 -1.84 -26.51 8.00
CA TYR A 170 -2.24 -27.20 6.76
C TYR A 170 -3.38 -26.48 6.02
N ASN A 171 -4.42 -26.08 6.74
CA ASN A 171 -5.60 -25.44 6.15
C ASN A 171 -5.27 -24.14 5.37
N GLN A 172 -4.20 -23.44 5.74
CA GLN A 172 -3.75 -22.23 5.03
C GLN A 172 -3.18 -22.56 3.65
N PHE A 173 -2.73 -23.81 3.44
CA PHE A 173 -2.07 -24.29 2.23
C PHE A 173 -2.90 -25.33 1.46
N SER A 174 -4.13 -25.61 1.85
CA SER A 174 -4.99 -26.63 1.24
C SER A 174 -5.12 -26.49 -0.28
N ARG A 175 -5.15 -25.26 -0.79
CA ARG A 175 -5.19 -24.97 -2.24
C ARG A 175 -3.91 -25.36 -2.95
N GLN A 176 -2.75 -25.27 -2.31
CA GLN A 176 -1.47 -25.71 -2.88
C GLN A 176 -1.44 -27.24 -3.00
N PHE A 177 -1.87 -27.96 -1.98
CA PHE A 177 -1.95 -29.42 -2.00
C PHE A 177 -2.95 -29.96 -3.04
N SER A 178 -4.02 -29.21 -3.32
CA SER A 178 -5.04 -29.56 -4.31
C SER A 178 -4.70 -29.15 -5.74
N ASN A 179 -3.55 -28.52 -5.97
CA ASN A 179 -3.16 -28.05 -7.29
C ASN A 179 -2.67 -29.21 -8.18
N ALA A 180 -3.07 -29.21 -9.46
CA ALA A 180 -2.67 -30.27 -10.41
C ALA A 180 -1.15 -30.43 -10.55
N ASN A 181 -0.37 -29.37 -10.36
CA ASN A 181 1.10 -29.41 -10.44
C ASN A 181 1.76 -30.02 -9.20
N PHE A 182 1.00 -30.29 -8.13
CA PHE A 182 1.55 -30.75 -6.86
C PHE A 182 2.02 -32.19 -6.94
N ALA A 183 1.19 -33.11 -7.42
CA ALA A 183 1.47 -34.57 -7.42
C ALA A 183 2.75 -34.93 -8.20
N GLU A 184 2.97 -34.28 -9.33
CA GLU A 184 4.12 -34.54 -10.23
C GLU A 184 5.28 -33.55 -9.95
N ASN A 185 5.18 -32.72 -8.91
CA ASN A 185 6.17 -31.70 -8.56
C ASN A 185 6.58 -30.80 -9.74
N VAL A 186 5.62 -30.49 -10.62
CA VAL A 186 5.88 -29.68 -11.81
C VAL A 186 6.53 -28.34 -11.40
N ASN A 187 7.71 -28.04 -11.95
CA ASN A 187 8.48 -26.85 -11.60
C ASN A 187 8.77 -26.69 -10.10
N ASN A 188 9.02 -27.81 -9.40
CA ASN A 188 9.25 -27.87 -7.95
C ASN A 188 8.04 -27.36 -7.13
N TYR A 189 6.83 -27.58 -7.61
CA TYR A 189 5.63 -27.07 -6.94
C TYR A 189 5.43 -27.69 -5.55
N ALA A 190 5.53 -29.02 -5.42
CA ALA A 190 5.42 -29.71 -4.15
C ALA A 190 6.57 -29.34 -3.20
N THR A 191 7.81 -29.32 -3.71
CA THR A 191 9.00 -28.86 -2.96
C THR A 191 8.78 -27.47 -2.37
N ASN A 192 8.31 -26.53 -3.18
CA ASN A 192 8.05 -25.17 -2.72
C ASN A 192 6.88 -25.10 -1.71
N THR A 193 5.85 -25.93 -1.91
CA THR A 193 4.72 -26.02 -0.96
C THR A 193 5.21 -26.55 0.39
N PHE A 194 6.05 -27.58 0.41
CA PHE A 194 6.62 -28.12 1.64
C PHE A 194 7.46 -27.08 2.39
N ILE A 195 8.28 -26.29 1.68
CA ILE A 195 9.03 -25.19 2.30
C ILE A 195 8.08 -24.14 2.88
N ASP A 196 7.04 -23.75 2.13
CA ASP A 196 6.07 -22.75 2.59
C ASP A 196 5.35 -23.22 3.86
N VAL A 197 4.91 -24.49 3.91
CA VAL A 197 4.26 -25.09 5.08
C VAL A 197 5.21 -25.11 6.28
N MET A 198 6.41 -25.67 6.11
CA MET A 198 7.37 -25.82 7.19
C MET A 198 7.94 -24.49 7.68
N ASN A 199 8.05 -23.48 6.81
CA ASN A 199 8.41 -22.13 7.22
C ASN A 199 7.34 -21.46 8.11
N ARG A 200 6.11 -21.96 8.05
CA ARG A 200 4.97 -21.46 8.85
C ARG A 200 4.61 -22.37 10.02
N ALA A 201 5.21 -23.53 10.07
CA ALA A 201 4.97 -24.51 11.11
C ALA A 201 5.37 -23.98 12.48
N SER A 202 4.52 -24.20 13.48
CA SER A 202 4.81 -23.89 14.87
C SER A 202 5.87 -24.84 15.45
N THR A 203 6.44 -24.51 16.59
CA THR A 203 7.37 -25.42 17.29
C THR A 203 6.72 -26.78 17.58
N SER A 204 5.43 -26.82 17.90
CA SER A 204 4.68 -28.08 18.09
C SER A 204 4.52 -28.87 16.78
N ASP A 205 4.32 -28.19 15.65
CA ASP A 205 4.28 -28.86 14.34
C ASP A 205 5.64 -29.47 13.97
N TRP A 206 6.74 -28.75 14.24
CA TRP A 206 8.11 -29.29 14.05
C TRP A 206 8.36 -30.50 14.93
N GLN A 207 7.92 -30.49 16.19
CA GLN A 207 8.02 -31.63 17.07
C GLN A 207 7.19 -32.82 16.55
N MET A 208 5.95 -32.57 16.11
CA MET A 208 5.08 -33.58 15.50
C MET A 208 5.72 -34.22 14.26
N MET A 209 6.34 -33.41 13.41
CA MET A 209 7.11 -33.93 12.26
C MET A 209 8.28 -34.81 12.69
N ALA A 210 9.08 -34.39 13.65
CA ALA A 210 10.21 -35.14 14.17
C ALA A 210 9.79 -36.48 14.81
N ASP A 211 8.62 -36.52 15.44
CA ASP A 211 8.04 -37.68 16.13
C ASP A 211 7.29 -38.65 15.20
N ASN A 212 6.98 -38.20 13.97
CA ASN A 212 6.23 -39.04 13.01
C ASN A 212 6.94 -40.33 12.68
N ALA A 213 6.19 -41.44 12.65
CA ALA A 213 6.74 -42.81 12.44
C ALA A 213 7.45 -42.93 11.08
N LEU A 214 6.92 -42.35 10.01
CA LEU A 214 7.56 -42.39 8.68
C LEU A 214 8.85 -41.56 8.64
N ILE A 215 8.92 -40.46 9.32
CA ILE A 215 10.12 -39.62 9.45
C ILE A 215 11.20 -40.42 10.19
N LYS A 216 10.85 -41.04 11.34
CA LYS A 216 11.74 -41.86 12.15
C LYS A 216 12.27 -43.10 11.41
N SER A 217 11.37 -43.86 10.75
CA SER A 217 11.76 -45.07 10.04
C SER A 217 12.65 -44.83 8.81
N ASN A 218 12.63 -43.62 8.26
CA ASN A 218 13.48 -43.19 7.15
C ASN A 218 14.72 -42.42 7.58
N GLY A 219 14.99 -42.33 8.90
CA GLY A 219 16.21 -41.68 9.43
C GLY A 219 16.25 -40.15 9.24
N LEU A 220 15.08 -39.49 9.04
CA LEU A 220 15.01 -38.07 8.77
C LEU A 220 14.81 -37.18 10.01
N THR A 221 14.73 -37.78 11.21
CA THR A 221 14.52 -37.05 12.47
C THR A 221 15.58 -35.96 12.68
N ASP A 222 16.85 -36.31 12.50
CA ASP A 222 17.95 -35.36 12.68
C ASP A 222 17.91 -34.22 11.65
N VAL A 223 17.48 -34.52 10.41
CA VAL A 223 17.33 -33.51 9.36
C VAL A 223 16.21 -32.53 9.72
N VAL A 224 15.07 -33.02 10.21
CA VAL A 224 13.95 -32.19 10.69
C VAL A 224 14.41 -31.27 11.83
N GLN A 225 15.07 -31.85 12.82
CA GLN A 225 15.56 -31.08 13.99
C GLN A 225 16.65 -30.06 13.62
N ALA A 226 17.62 -30.44 12.79
CA ALA A 226 18.67 -29.54 12.34
C ALA A 226 18.10 -28.38 11.49
N THR A 227 17.14 -28.66 10.63
CA THR A 227 16.47 -27.60 9.85
C THR A 227 15.71 -26.64 10.77
N HIS A 228 14.95 -27.17 11.73
CA HIS A 228 14.24 -26.35 12.71
C HIS A 228 15.18 -25.46 13.52
N ALA A 229 16.24 -26.05 14.08
CA ALA A 229 17.26 -25.30 14.83
C ALA A 229 17.91 -24.18 13.99
N ARG A 230 18.15 -24.45 12.70
CA ARG A 230 18.71 -23.44 11.79
C ARG A 230 17.75 -22.30 11.53
N LEU A 231 16.47 -22.59 11.37
CA LEU A 231 15.42 -21.57 11.19
C LEU A 231 15.20 -20.76 12.47
N GLU A 232 15.20 -21.41 13.63
CA GLU A 232 15.15 -20.72 14.92
C GLU A 232 16.33 -19.77 15.09
N ASP A 233 17.55 -20.19 14.70
CA ASP A 233 18.72 -19.33 14.73
C ASP A 233 18.54 -18.09 13.85
N PHE A 234 18.05 -18.23 12.62
CA PHE A 234 17.76 -17.10 11.73
C PHE A 234 16.68 -16.16 12.30
N ASN A 235 15.63 -16.73 12.85
CA ASN A 235 14.45 -16.01 13.32
C ASN A 235 14.58 -15.51 14.76
N SER A 236 15.55 -15.98 15.52
CA SER A 236 15.76 -15.55 16.90
C SER A 236 16.28 -14.10 16.95
N PHE A 237 15.48 -13.22 17.52
CA PHE A 237 15.84 -11.82 17.75
C PHE A 237 15.31 -11.37 19.11
N LEU A 238 16.20 -10.90 20.00
CA LEU A 238 15.86 -10.49 21.37
C LEU A 238 15.12 -11.57 22.17
N GLY A 239 15.37 -12.85 21.90
CA GLY A 239 14.71 -13.96 22.57
C GLY A 239 13.32 -14.32 22.07
N LEU A 240 12.84 -13.70 20.97
CA LEU A 240 11.62 -14.06 20.27
C LEU A 240 11.93 -14.65 18.91
N ASN A 241 11.08 -15.57 18.44
CA ASN A 241 11.00 -15.95 17.05
C ASN A 241 10.21 -14.86 16.30
N ILE A 242 10.87 -14.15 15.39
CA ILE A 242 10.23 -13.03 14.65
C ILE A 242 9.19 -13.50 13.63
N GLY A 243 9.14 -14.78 13.32
CA GLY A 243 8.09 -15.39 12.48
C GLY A 243 6.75 -15.52 13.21
N ASP A 244 6.79 -15.58 14.54
CA ASP A 244 5.60 -15.70 15.38
C ASP A 244 5.01 -14.33 15.72
N SER A 245 3.70 -14.29 15.96
CA SER A 245 3.09 -13.07 16.49
C SER A 245 3.40 -12.92 18.00
N PRO A 246 3.50 -11.69 18.52
CA PRO A 246 3.66 -11.46 19.95
C PRO A 246 2.56 -12.16 20.79
N MET A 247 1.33 -12.16 20.28
CA MET A 247 0.21 -12.86 20.94
C MET A 247 0.45 -14.38 21.02
N PHE A 248 0.93 -15.00 19.94
CA PHE A 248 1.30 -16.42 19.92
C PHE A 248 2.46 -16.69 20.89
N ALA A 249 3.49 -15.85 20.88
CA ALA A 249 4.64 -15.99 21.77
C ALA A 249 4.26 -15.93 23.26
N VAL A 250 3.31 -15.06 23.63
CA VAL A 250 2.77 -15.01 25.02
C VAL A 250 2.04 -16.31 25.38
N GLN A 251 1.15 -16.79 24.51
CA GLN A 251 0.36 -17.99 24.74
C GLN A 251 1.21 -19.26 24.88
N HIS A 252 2.35 -19.34 24.14
CA HIS A 252 3.25 -20.50 24.11
C HIS A 252 4.56 -20.27 24.86
N SER A 253 4.62 -19.24 25.71
CA SER A 253 5.83 -18.89 26.48
C SER A 253 6.26 -19.94 27.49
N GLY A 254 5.38 -20.87 27.85
CA GLY A 254 5.62 -21.84 28.94
C GLY A 254 5.94 -21.18 30.30
N GLY A 255 5.43 -19.96 30.53
CA GLY A 255 5.73 -19.18 31.74
C GLY A 255 7.06 -18.45 31.76
N LYS A 256 7.81 -18.41 30.64
CA LYS A 256 9.06 -17.67 30.53
C LYS A 256 8.78 -16.16 30.52
N ILE A 257 8.93 -15.52 31.69
CA ILE A 257 8.62 -14.09 31.91
C ILE A 257 9.34 -13.19 30.91
N GLY A 258 10.60 -13.47 30.59
CA GLY A 258 11.37 -12.69 29.60
C GLY A 258 10.72 -12.65 28.21
N VAL A 259 10.20 -13.78 27.72
CA VAL A 259 9.49 -13.88 26.44
C VAL A 259 8.21 -13.03 26.49
N ILE A 260 7.44 -13.13 27.57
CA ILE A 260 6.20 -12.37 27.76
C ILE A 260 6.49 -10.86 27.75
N ILE A 261 7.51 -10.42 28.52
CA ILE A 261 7.88 -8.99 28.58
C ILE A 261 8.24 -8.47 27.18
N ILE A 262 9.09 -9.17 26.43
CA ILE A 262 9.55 -8.71 25.12
C ILE A 262 8.38 -8.73 24.10
N ALA A 263 7.55 -9.78 24.13
CA ALA A 263 6.38 -9.89 23.29
C ALA A 263 5.38 -8.72 23.49
N VAL A 264 5.14 -8.33 24.74
CA VAL A 264 4.25 -7.20 25.09
C VAL A 264 4.94 -5.85 24.79
N LEU A 265 6.25 -5.77 24.91
CA LEU A 265 7.00 -4.53 24.67
C LEU A 265 6.95 -4.11 23.19
N ILE A 266 6.95 -5.05 22.25
CA ILE A 266 6.91 -4.75 20.80
C ILE A 266 5.70 -3.89 20.42
N PRO A 267 4.44 -4.26 20.67
CA PRO A 267 3.30 -3.43 20.32
C PRO A 267 3.26 -2.10 21.08
N ILE A 268 3.73 -2.07 22.32
CA ILE A 268 3.84 -0.82 23.11
C ILE A 268 4.86 0.12 22.46
N LEU A 269 6.06 -0.37 22.14
CA LEU A 269 7.10 0.43 21.48
C LEU A 269 6.65 0.88 20.08
N ALA A 270 5.95 0.03 19.34
CA ALA A 270 5.39 0.40 18.04
C ALA A 270 4.37 1.55 18.16
N ALA A 271 3.45 1.48 19.12
CA ALA A 271 2.48 2.55 19.38
C ALA A 271 3.17 3.83 19.85
N LEU A 272 4.10 3.74 20.81
CA LEU A 272 4.81 4.89 21.38
C LEU A 272 5.68 5.58 20.31
N SER A 273 6.48 4.82 19.57
CA SER A 273 7.32 5.37 18.50
C SER A 273 6.50 6.00 17.39
N GLN A 274 5.36 5.41 17.04
CA GLN A 274 4.41 5.96 16.07
C GLN A 274 3.78 7.25 16.59
N TYR A 275 3.36 7.29 17.86
CA TYR A 275 2.82 8.50 18.49
C TYR A 275 3.81 9.65 18.47
N ILE A 276 5.07 9.39 18.86
CA ILE A 276 6.14 10.38 18.81
C ILE A 276 6.36 10.86 17.37
N SER A 277 6.42 9.95 16.41
CA SER A 277 6.58 10.27 14.98
C SER A 277 5.47 11.21 14.48
N VAL A 278 4.22 10.93 14.83
CA VAL A 278 3.06 11.77 14.45
C VAL A 278 3.14 13.15 15.12
N LYS A 279 3.56 13.21 16.38
CA LYS A 279 3.73 14.50 17.10
C LYS A 279 4.81 15.40 16.52
N LEU A 280 5.89 14.80 16.01
CA LEU A 280 6.99 15.54 15.38
C LEU A 280 6.65 16.03 13.97
N MET A 281 5.64 15.48 13.32
CA MET A 281 5.19 15.96 12.01
C MET A 281 4.59 17.35 12.10
N PRO A 282 4.89 18.25 11.13
CA PRO A 282 4.23 19.54 11.05
C PRO A 282 2.72 19.32 10.91
N GLN A 283 1.98 19.63 11.96
CA GLN A 283 0.52 19.63 11.92
C GLN A 283 0.05 20.89 11.20
N ALA A 284 -0.91 20.77 10.30
CA ALA A 284 -1.63 21.93 9.81
C ALA A 284 -2.39 22.53 11.01
N GLU A 285 -1.89 23.66 11.53
CA GLU A 285 -2.58 24.37 12.62
C GLU A 285 -4.00 24.71 12.17
N SER A 286 -4.97 24.16 12.88
CA SER A 286 -6.37 24.57 12.70
C SER A 286 -6.51 25.94 13.31
N ALA A 287 -6.33 26.99 12.50
CA ALA A 287 -6.64 28.34 12.94
C ALA A 287 -8.15 28.40 13.25
N GLY A 288 -8.46 28.33 14.53
CA GLY A 288 -9.71 28.75 15.16
C GLY A 288 -11.01 28.20 14.57
N GLY A 289 -11.73 27.40 15.37
CA GLY A 289 -13.13 27.07 15.18
C GLY A 289 -13.44 25.58 15.16
N GLU A 290 -14.29 25.18 16.06
CA GLU A 290 -14.78 23.80 16.30
C GLU A 290 -15.51 23.15 15.12
N GLN A 291 -15.57 23.77 13.93
CA GLN A 291 -16.45 23.36 12.84
C GLN A 291 -15.75 22.77 11.60
N ASN A 292 -14.47 22.42 11.67
CA ASN A 292 -13.79 21.80 10.53
C ASN A 292 -13.85 20.27 10.59
N ALA A 293 -14.87 19.69 9.95
CA ALA A 293 -15.00 18.24 9.82
C ALA A 293 -13.71 17.57 9.31
N MET A 294 -13.01 18.18 8.35
CA MET A 294 -11.76 17.67 7.78
C MET A 294 -10.60 17.73 8.79
N ALA A 295 -10.47 18.80 9.57
CA ALA A 295 -9.44 18.91 10.61
C ALA A 295 -9.69 17.93 11.76
N ASN A 296 -10.94 17.75 12.16
CA ASN A 296 -11.33 16.77 13.17
C ASN A 296 -11.12 15.35 12.68
N GLN A 297 -11.42 15.06 11.42
CA GLN A 297 -11.14 13.75 10.81
C GLN A 297 -9.63 13.44 10.78
N MET A 298 -8.78 14.43 10.43
CA MET A 298 -7.32 14.27 10.50
C MET A 298 -6.83 14.02 11.93
N LYS A 299 -7.34 14.77 12.92
CA LYS A 299 -6.99 14.55 14.34
C LYS A 299 -7.38 13.15 14.80
N THR A 300 -8.59 12.70 14.48
CA THR A 300 -9.08 11.35 14.82
C THR A 300 -8.23 10.29 14.14
N MET A 301 -7.93 10.43 12.85
CA MET A 301 -7.07 9.52 12.11
C MET A 301 -5.65 9.43 12.71
N ASN A 302 -5.06 10.57 13.06
CA ASN A 302 -3.75 10.63 13.70
C ASN A 302 -3.73 10.00 15.10
N ALA A 303 -4.82 10.11 15.85
CA ALA A 303 -4.96 9.48 17.17
C ALA A 303 -5.21 7.98 17.08
N MET A 304 -5.96 7.52 16.06
CA MET A 304 -6.24 6.09 15.86
C MET A 304 -5.06 5.31 15.29
N MET A 305 -4.19 5.96 14.51
CA MET A 305 -3.08 5.27 13.82
C MET A 305 -2.13 4.52 14.78
N PRO A 306 -1.66 5.09 15.92
CA PRO A 306 -0.84 4.35 16.88
C PRO A 306 -1.55 3.15 17.50
N LEU A 307 -2.85 3.26 17.81
CA LEU A 307 -3.64 2.16 18.37
C LEU A 307 -3.81 1.02 17.36
N MET A 308 -4.09 1.36 16.10
CA MET A 308 -4.18 0.39 15.02
C MET A 308 -2.84 -0.30 14.76
N SER A 309 -1.73 0.42 14.84
CA SER A 309 -0.38 -0.16 14.74
C SER A 309 -0.10 -1.14 15.86
N ALA A 310 -0.48 -0.82 17.12
CA ALA A 310 -0.35 -1.73 18.25
C ALA A 310 -1.17 -3.02 18.05
N PHE A 311 -2.41 -2.89 17.58
CA PHE A 311 -3.27 -4.03 17.30
C PHE A 311 -2.68 -4.95 16.21
N PHE A 312 -2.21 -4.38 15.11
CA PHE A 312 -1.54 -5.18 14.07
C PHE A 312 -0.25 -5.80 14.56
N CYS A 313 0.54 -5.10 15.38
CA CYS A 313 1.75 -5.67 15.97
C CYS A 313 1.48 -6.86 16.89
N LEU A 314 0.31 -6.95 17.53
CA LEU A 314 -0.05 -8.10 18.36
C LEU A 314 -0.36 -9.36 17.53
N THR A 315 -0.96 -9.17 16.36
CA THR A 315 -1.53 -10.25 15.53
C THR A 315 -0.65 -10.69 14.37
N LEU A 316 0.20 -9.79 13.87
CA LEU A 316 1.14 -10.08 12.78
C LEU A 316 2.47 -10.60 13.35
N PRO A 317 3.31 -11.26 12.51
CA PRO A 317 4.65 -11.70 12.92
C PRO A 317 5.45 -10.56 13.56
N ALA A 318 6.20 -10.87 14.63
CA ALA A 318 6.99 -9.89 15.39
C ALA A 318 8.00 -9.12 14.49
N GLY A 319 8.46 -9.72 13.40
CA GLY A 319 9.26 -9.04 12.37
C GLY A 319 8.60 -7.82 11.77
N MET A 320 7.26 -7.80 11.63
CA MET A 320 6.52 -6.62 11.21
C MET A 320 6.52 -5.53 12.29
N GLY A 321 6.40 -5.92 13.56
CA GLY A 321 6.53 -5.00 14.70
C GLY A 321 7.91 -4.34 14.74
N ILE A 322 8.97 -5.11 14.52
CA ILE A 322 10.36 -4.59 14.41
C ILE A 322 10.46 -3.56 13.27
N TYR A 323 9.91 -3.87 12.10
CA TYR A 323 9.84 -2.91 10.98
C TYR A 323 9.12 -1.61 11.37
N TRP A 324 7.96 -1.69 12.04
CA TRP A 324 7.21 -0.50 12.46
C TRP A 324 7.97 0.36 13.46
N ILE A 325 8.60 -0.28 14.46
CA ILE A 325 9.43 0.43 15.45
C ILE A 325 10.60 1.10 14.74
N ALA A 326 11.40 0.33 13.99
CA ALA A 326 12.56 0.84 13.26
C ALA A 326 12.18 1.98 12.32
N GLY A 327 11.10 1.80 11.51
CA GLY A 327 10.58 2.82 10.60
C GLY A 327 10.12 4.08 11.32
N SER A 328 9.50 3.97 12.49
CA SER A 328 9.05 5.12 13.28
C SER A 328 10.23 5.86 13.90
N VAL A 329 11.22 5.14 14.42
CA VAL A 329 12.47 5.74 14.97
C VAL A 329 13.22 6.49 13.86
N ILE A 330 13.42 5.86 12.69
CA ILE A 330 14.09 6.50 11.55
C ILE A 330 13.33 7.75 11.10
N ARG A 331 12.00 7.68 11.01
CA ARG A 331 11.16 8.87 10.71
C ARG A 331 11.33 9.97 11.74
N CYS A 332 11.38 9.64 13.04
CA CYS A 332 11.63 10.65 14.08
C CYS A 332 12.98 11.34 13.86
N VAL A 333 14.03 10.59 13.60
CA VAL A 333 15.38 11.13 13.33
C VAL A 333 15.35 11.99 12.06
N GLN A 334 14.79 11.47 10.95
CA GLN A 334 14.65 12.22 9.70
C GLN A 334 13.85 13.51 9.90
N GLN A 335 12.78 13.46 10.71
CA GLN A 335 11.91 14.59 10.98
C GLN A 335 12.67 15.75 11.67
N ILE A 336 13.53 15.43 12.64
CA ILE A 336 14.35 16.44 13.32
C ILE A 336 15.28 17.15 12.32
N PHE A 337 15.96 16.38 11.45
CA PHE A 337 16.83 16.95 10.41
C PHE A 337 16.06 17.76 9.37
N VAL A 338 14.95 17.23 8.91
CA VAL A 338 14.12 17.90 7.89
C VAL A 338 13.47 19.17 8.48
N ASN A 339 13.01 19.15 9.72
CA ASN A 339 12.49 20.36 10.37
C ASN A 339 13.55 21.45 10.43
N LYS A 340 14.76 21.15 10.89
CA LYS A 340 15.89 22.10 10.90
C LYS A 340 16.24 22.63 9.50
N HIS A 341 16.14 21.79 8.47
CA HIS A 341 16.37 22.21 7.09
C HIS A 341 15.24 23.12 6.60
N LEU A 342 14.00 22.78 6.90
CA LEU A 342 12.83 23.57 6.50
C LEU A 342 12.68 24.88 7.27
N GLU A 343 13.19 24.99 8.51
CA GLU A 343 13.23 26.25 9.27
C GLU A 343 14.10 27.31 8.60
N LYS A 344 15.17 26.88 7.93
CA LYS A 344 16.06 27.77 7.16
C LYS A 344 15.44 28.24 5.85
N LEU A 345 14.35 27.61 5.38
CA LEU A 345 13.65 28.00 4.17
C LEU A 345 12.63 29.09 4.50
N ASN A 346 12.80 30.27 3.93
CA ASN A 346 11.80 31.33 3.98
C ASN A 346 10.58 30.89 3.15
N ILE A 347 9.48 30.57 3.85
CA ILE A 347 8.24 30.11 3.21
C ILE A 347 7.63 31.23 2.36
N ASP A 348 7.77 32.48 2.80
CA ASP A 348 7.21 33.63 2.09
C ASP A 348 7.88 33.83 0.74
N ASP A 349 9.21 33.63 0.63
CA ASP A 349 9.93 33.66 -0.65
C ASP A 349 9.45 32.55 -1.60
N ILE A 350 9.14 31.37 -1.06
CA ILE A 350 8.61 30.25 -1.86
C ILE A 350 7.21 30.58 -2.40
N ILE A 351 6.36 31.18 -1.57
CA ILE A 351 5.01 31.61 -1.96
C ILE A 351 5.11 32.69 -3.03
N GLU A 352 6.01 33.66 -2.86
CA GLU A 352 6.21 34.74 -3.82
C GLU A 352 6.71 34.23 -5.17
N ALA A 353 7.72 33.36 -5.15
CA ALA A 353 8.20 32.70 -6.36
C ALA A 353 7.11 31.86 -7.07
N ASN A 354 6.22 31.22 -6.34
CA ASN A 354 5.09 30.49 -6.91
C ASN A 354 4.03 31.45 -7.48
N LYS A 355 3.71 32.54 -6.81
CA LYS A 355 2.81 33.59 -7.34
C LYS A 355 3.34 34.15 -8.67
N GLU A 356 4.65 34.41 -8.75
CA GLU A 356 5.26 34.88 -10.01
C GLU A 356 5.17 33.83 -11.11
N LYS A 357 5.42 32.54 -10.80
CA LYS A 357 5.28 31.46 -11.79
C LYS A 357 3.85 31.37 -12.32
N VAL A 358 2.85 31.45 -11.44
CA VAL A 358 1.43 31.43 -11.83
C VAL A 358 1.10 32.65 -12.69
N LYS A 359 1.55 33.87 -12.31
CA LYS A 359 1.36 35.06 -13.13
C LYS A 359 2.03 34.92 -14.52
N LYS A 360 3.26 34.35 -14.58
CA LYS A 360 3.95 34.09 -15.86
C LYS A 360 3.22 33.05 -16.69
N GLN A 361 2.66 32.01 -16.07
CA GLN A 361 1.84 30.99 -16.78
C GLN A 361 0.54 31.59 -17.30
N GLN A 362 -0.16 32.39 -16.51
CA GLN A 362 -1.38 33.09 -16.92
C GLN A 362 -1.09 34.08 -18.06
N LYS A 363 0.00 34.87 -17.99
CA LYS A 363 0.42 35.73 -19.09
C LYS A 363 0.79 34.94 -20.36
N LYS A 364 1.46 33.78 -20.23
CA LYS A 364 1.74 32.90 -21.37
C LYS A 364 0.48 32.27 -21.96
N ALA A 365 -0.48 31.91 -21.13
CA ALA A 365 -1.77 31.40 -21.56
C ALA A 365 -2.60 32.51 -22.26
N ALA A 366 -2.66 33.71 -21.68
CA ALA A 366 -3.28 34.87 -22.28
C ALA A 366 -2.56 35.31 -23.57
N GLY A 367 -1.21 35.31 -23.61
CA GLY A 367 -0.45 35.62 -24.80
C GLY A 367 -0.62 34.58 -25.93
N LYS A 368 -0.81 33.29 -25.58
CA LYS A 368 -1.20 32.26 -26.57
C LYS A 368 -2.63 32.47 -27.07
N THR A 369 -3.52 33.04 -26.27
CA THR A 369 -4.87 33.40 -26.68
C THR A 369 -4.83 34.61 -27.63
N TYR A 370 -4.02 35.64 -27.35
CA TYR A 370 -3.86 36.81 -28.23
C TYR A 370 -3.15 36.53 -29.54
N VAL A 371 -2.13 35.65 -29.53
CA VAL A 371 -1.43 35.23 -30.78
C VAL A 371 -2.32 34.31 -31.62
N ASN A 372 -3.39 33.77 -31.08
CA ASN A 372 -4.29 32.85 -31.76
C ASN A 372 -5.74 33.38 -31.87
N GLU A 373 -5.97 34.70 -31.69
CA GLU A 373 -7.31 35.27 -31.85
C GLU A 373 -7.93 34.91 -33.20
N ASN A 374 -7.16 34.92 -34.28
CA ASN A 374 -7.62 34.41 -35.57
C ASN A 374 -7.80 32.90 -35.63
N LYS A 375 -7.15 32.12 -34.76
CA LYS A 375 -7.30 30.66 -34.66
C LYS A 375 -8.32 30.23 -33.61
N VAL A 376 -8.49 31.00 -32.53
CA VAL A 376 -9.49 30.73 -31.50
C VAL A 376 -10.88 31.11 -31.99
N VAL A 377 -11.01 32.24 -32.72
CA VAL A 377 -12.25 32.60 -33.42
C VAL A 377 -12.53 31.60 -34.55
N ARG A 378 -11.51 31.10 -35.28
CA ARG A 378 -11.67 30.01 -36.22
C ARG A 378 -12.02 28.69 -35.53
N ASN A 379 -11.44 28.37 -34.35
CA ASN A 379 -11.79 27.14 -33.63
C ASN A 379 -13.15 27.22 -32.93
N SER A 380 -13.56 28.39 -32.42
CA SER A 380 -14.93 28.57 -31.94
C SER A 380 -15.96 28.61 -33.09
N SER A 381 -15.62 29.25 -34.21
CA SER A 381 -16.47 29.23 -35.41
C SER A 381 -16.39 27.89 -36.17
N MET A 382 -15.26 27.14 -36.08
CA MET A 382 -15.17 25.76 -36.56
C MET A 382 -15.94 24.77 -35.67
N SER A 383 -16.03 25.02 -34.37
CA SER A 383 -16.87 24.22 -33.47
C SER A 383 -18.34 24.40 -33.79
N THR A 384 -18.79 25.61 -34.05
CA THR A 384 -20.18 25.89 -34.49
C THR A 384 -20.44 25.48 -35.94
N LYS A 385 -19.45 25.61 -36.85
CA LYS A 385 -19.59 25.11 -38.22
C LYS A 385 -19.60 23.58 -38.33
N ASN A 386 -18.81 22.88 -37.45
CA ASN A 386 -18.84 21.41 -37.43
C ASN A 386 -20.12 20.82 -36.84
N ILE A 387 -20.83 21.58 -36.00
CA ILE A 387 -22.15 21.18 -35.51
C ILE A 387 -23.19 21.18 -36.66
N ASN A 388 -23.03 22.09 -37.64
CA ASN A 388 -23.94 22.16 -38.80
C ASN A 388 -23.53 21.30 -40.01
N SER A 389 -22.30 20.77 -40.06
CA SER A 389 -21.77 20.06 -41.25
C SER A 389 -21.66 18.54 -41.12
N GLY A 390 -22.27 17.92 -40.10
CA GLY A 390 -22.43 16.47 -40.05
C GLY A 390 -21.15 15.61 -39.90
N LYS A 391 -19.98 16.22 -39.66
CA LYS A 391 -18.69 15.51 -39.47
C LYS A 391 -18.12 15.73 -38.05
N ILE A 392 -18.85 15.22 -37.06
CA ILE A 392 -18.29 15.15 -35.67
C ILE A 392 -17.69 13.77 -35.48
N ASN A 393 -16.43 13.72 -35.07
CA ASN A 393 -15.79 12.47 -34.70
C ASN A 393 -16.52 11.85 -33.48
N PRO A 394 -17.14 10.66 -33.62
CA PRO A 394 -17.99 10.07 -32.59
C PRO A 394 -17.25 9.71 -31.28
N ASN A 395 -15.93 9.78 -31.25
CA ASN A 395 -15.12 9.45 -30.09
C ASN A 395 -14.62 10.67 -29.29
N SER A 396 -14.98 11.92 -29.69
CA SER A 396 -14.57 13.10 -28.92
C SER A 396 -15.44 13.34 -27.69
N MET A 397 -14.82 13.81 -26.59
CA MET A 397 -15.55 14.16 -25.34
C MET A 397 -16.61 15.26 -25.57
N ALA A 398 -16.40 16.17 -26.52
CA ALA A 398 -17.34 17.22 -26.91
C ALA A 398 -18.60 16.66 -27.60
N ALA A 399 -18.49 15.55 -28.33
CA ALA A 399 -19.63 14.88 -28.94
C ALA A 399 -20.53 14.22 -27.88
N LYS A 400 -19.96 13.72 -26.79
CA LYS A 400 -20.72 13.11 -25.69
C LYS A 400 -21.45 14.13 -24.82
N SER A 401 -20.89 15.35 -24.61
CA SER A 401 -21.55 16.42 -23.84
C SER A 401 -22.71 17.06 -24.61
N ASN A 402 -22.62 17.19 -25.94
CA ASN A 402 -23.69 17.74 -26.76
C ASN A 402 -24.85 16.77 -26.94
N LEU A 403 -24.64 15.45 -26.86
CA LEU A 403 -25.74 14.47 -26.86
C LEU A 403 -26.56 14.51 -25.55
N ALA A 404 -25.93 14.89 -24.43
CA ALA A 404 -26.60 15.05 -23.14
C ALA A 404 -27.40 16.35 -23.05
N ALA A 405 -26.92 17.44 -23.67
CA ALA A 405 -27.57 18.75 -23.65
C ALA A 405 -28.82 18.82 -24.60
N ASN A 406 -28.80 18.05 -25.70
CA ASN A 406 -29.92 18.00 -26.64
C ASN A 406 -31.05 17.03 -26.24
N ALA A 407 -30.90 16.29 -25.16
CA ALA A 407 -31.95 15.41 -24.65
C ALA A 407 -33.00 16.16 -23.80
N GLY A 408 -32.82 17.46 -23.55
CA GLY A 408 -33.67 18.27 -22.67
C GLY A 408 -34.65 19.25 -23.34
N SER A 409 -34.67 19.43 -24.66
CA SER A 409 -35.61 20.36 -25.29
C SER A 409 -36.06 19.90 -26.68
N GLY A 410 -37.32 19.51 -26.80
CA GLY A 410 -38.04 19.51 -28.08
C GLY A 410 -38.56 18.19 -28.57
N ALA A 411 -39.87 18.15 -28.61
CA ALA A 411 -40.81 17.34 -29.35
C ALA A 411 -40.30 16.39 -30.44
N ALA A 412 -40.76 15.16 -30.34
CA ALA A 412 -41.13 14.21 -31.38
C ALA A 412 -40.49 14.30 -32.78
N ALA A 413 -39.51 13.45 -33.03
CA ALA A 413 -39.34 12.85 -34.33
C ALA A 413 -38.94 11.37 -34.13
N ASN A 414 -39.87 10.52 -34.52
CA ASN A 414 -39.78 9.08 -34.51
C ASN A 414 -38.82 8.63 -35.62
N THR A 415 -37.53 8.45 -35.30
CA THR A 415 -36.58 7.80 -36.18
C THR A 415 -36.19 6.46 -35.55
N GLY A 416 -36.76 5.38 -36.12
CA GLY A 416 -36.54 3.99 -35.70
C GLY A 416 -35.09 3.54 -35.81
N LYS A 417 -34.24 3.96 -34.88
CA LYS A 417 -32.90 3.40 -34.70
C LYS A 417 -33.01 2.15 -33.83
N LYS A 418 -32.89 0.98 -34.47
CA LYS A 418 -32.72 -0.29 -33.76
C LYS A 418 -31.41 -0.29 -32.98
N TYR A 419 -31.48 -0.26 -31.65
CA TYR A 419 -30.34 -0.40 -30.77
C TYR A 419 -29.96 -1.87 -30.58
N LYS A 420 -28.70 -2.15 -30.44
CA LYS A 420 -28.22 -3.53 -30.25
C LYS A 420 -28.82 -4.13 -28.96
N GLN A 421 -29.46 -5.27 -29.07
CA GLN A 421 -30.16 -5.95 -27.97
C GLN A 421 -29.18 -6.20 -26.80
N GLY A 422 -29.56 -5.79 -25.57
CA GLY A 422 -28.72 -5.88 -24.37
C GLY A 422 -27.85 -4.66 -24.06
N SER A 423 -27.78 -3.63 -24.93
CA SER A 423 -27.02 -2.40 -24.64
C SER A 423 -27.73 -1.51 -23.59
N LEU A 424 -26.93 -0.70 -22.86
CA LEU A 424 -27.43 0.28 -21.88
C LEU A 424 -28.48 1.22 -22.50
N ALA A 425 -28.32 1.62 -23.77
CA ALA A 425 -29.25 2.44 -24.50
C ALA A 425 -30.58 1.72 -24.82
N SER A 426 -30.53 0.41 -25.08
CA SER A 426 -31.71 -0.44 -25.25
C SER A 426 -32.52 -0.55 -23.95
N LYS A 427 -31.84 -0.75 -22.81
CA LYS A 427 -32.45 -0.84 -21.48
C LYS A 427 -33.08 0.50 -21.06
N ALA A 428 -32.37 1.63 -21.28
CA ALA A 428 -32.89 2.96 -20.97
C ALA A 428 -34.14 3.34 -21.79
N ASN A 429 -34.20 2.96 -23.08
CA ASN A 429 -35.38 3.17 -23.88
C ASN A 429 -36.56 2.28 -23.45
N MET A 430 -36.29 1.03 -23.03
CA MET A 430 -37.36 0.15 -22.54
C MET A 430 -37.99 0.68 -21.25
N VAL A 431 -37.20 1.25 -20.33
CA VAL A 431 -37.71 1.91 -19.12
C VAL A 431 -38.54 3.15 -19.47
N ARG A 432 -38.09 3.94 -20.43
CA ARG A 432 -38.80 5.15 -20.87
C ARG A 432 -40.13 4.84 -21.57
N ASP A 433 -40.17 3.80 -22.38
CA ASP A 433 -41.39 3.35 -23.05
C ASP A 433 -42.40 2.79 -22.05
N PHE A 434 -41.92 2.07 -21.02
CA PHE A 434 -42.75 1.57 -19.92
C PHE A 434 -43.37 2.72 -19.09
N SER A 435 -42.58 3.79 -18.80
CA SER A 435 -43.07 4.97 -18.09
C SER A 435 -44.15 5.73 -18.91
N ARG A 436 -44.00 5.81 -20.23
CA ARG A 436 -44.97 6.45 -21.12
C ARG A 436 -46.30 5.69 -21.23
N ASP A 437 -46.23 4.36 -21.16
CA ASP A 437 -47.44 3.53 -21.20
C ASP A 437 -48.16 3.52 -19.84
N ALA A 438 -47.45 3.80 -18.75
CA ALA A 438 -48.05 3.97 -17.42
C ALA A 438 -48.75 5.33 -17.23
N GLU A 439 -48.35 6.38 -17.96
CA GLU A 439 -49.01 7.71 -17.96
C GLU A 439 -50.25 7.79 -18.88
N LYS A 440 -50.51 6.77 -19.71
CA LYS A 440 -51.64 6.71 -20.61
C LYS A 440 -52.80 5.86 -20.08
N LYS A 441 -52.68 5.29 -18.91
CA LYS A 441 -53.73 4.62 -18.16
C LYS A 441 -54.16 5.48 -16.97
#